data_9e698b9cc26b59d34affa713ef7165cd
#
_entry.id   9e698b9cc26b59d34affa713ef7165cd
#
_cell.length_a   1.000
_cell.length_b   1.000
_cell.length_c   1.000
_cell.angle_alpha   90.00
_cell.angle_beta   90.00
_cell.angle_gamma   90.00
#
_symmetry.space_group_name_H-M   'P 1'
#
loop_
_entity.id
_entity.type
_entity.pdbx_description
1 polymer ?
#
loop_
_entity_poly.entity_id
_entity_poly.type
_entity_poly.pdbx_seq_one_letter_code
_entity_poly.pdbx_strand_id
1 'polypeptide(L)'
;KTTLARILLGFERADAGQVIIDGIDAGHLSREAQRQLRRKIQFVYQNPFASLDPRQTLFAIIEEPLKNFERLSAATRRQRVESVAARVALAPELLSRTPRELSGGQRQRVAIARALILEPAILVLDEATSALDVTVQAQILALLQQLQQQLGLSYLFITHDLATVRRIADSVTVLRAGQVVEHGDVNRLFAAPQQAYTRELIAAIPQVSSRLAQAHTENA
;
A
#
# COMPACT_ATOMS: atom_id res chain seq x y z
N LYS A 1 -9.26 -6.91 -9.54
CA LYS A 1 -8.12 -6.18 -8.95
C LYS A 1 -7.44 -7.05 -7.89
N THR A 2 -8.15 -7.48 -6.87
CA THR A 2 -7.63 -8.34 -5.78
C THR A 2 -7.08 -9.67 -6.30
N THR A 3 -7.73 -10.30 -7.30
CA THR A 3 -7.22 -11.51 -7.97
C THR A 3 -5.84 -11.27 -8.58
N LEU A 4 -5.63 -10.14 -9.26
CA LEU A 4 -4.33 -9.77 -9.82
C LEU A 4 -3.25 -9.66 -8.74
N ALA A 5 -3.58 -9.00 -7.62
CA ALA A 5 -2.67 -8.90 -6.47
C ALA A 5 -2.32 -10.30 -5.90
N ARG A 6 -3.29 -11.20 -5.80
CA ARG A 6 -3.10 -12.58 -5.31
C ARG A 6 -2.22 -13.41 -6.25
N ILE A 7 -2.35 -13.21 -7.56
CA ILE A 7 -1.48 -13.83 -8.56
C ILE A 7 -0.04 -13.31 -8.42
N LEU A 8 0.16 -11.99 -8.29
CA LEU A 8 1.48 -11.39 -8.08
C LEU A 8 2.20 -11.90 -6.83
N LEU A 9 1.43 -12.18 -5.77
CA LEU A 9 1.95 -12.75 -4.52
C LEU A 9 2.14 -14.28 -4.56
N GLY A 10 1.73 -14.93 -5.66
CA GLY A 10 1.77 -16.38 -5.80
C GLY A 10 0.78 -17.12 -4.89
N PHE A 11 -0.32 -16.48 -4.49
CA PHE A 11 -1.45 -17.12 -3.80
C PHE A 11 -2.42 -17.79 -4.78
N GLU A 12 -2.46 -17.29 -6.01
CA GLU A 12 -3.23 -17.86 -7.11
C GLU A 12 -2.33 -18.01 -8.33
N ARG A 13 -2.64 -18.96 -9.21
CA ARG A 13 -1.95 -19.13 -10.50
C ARG A 13 -2.70 -18.36 -11.58
N ALA A 14 -1.96 -17.77 -12.51
CA ALA A 14 -2.54 -17.24 -13.73
C ALA A 14 -2.93 -18.41 -14.65
N ASP A 15 -4.12 -18.34 -15.25
CA ASP A 15 -4.59 -19.34 -16.25
C ASP A 15 -3.81 -19.21 -17.55
N ALA A 16 -3.35 -17.99 -17.88
CA ALA A 16 -2.55 -17.70 -19.06
C ALA A 16 -1.67 -16.45 -18.82
N GLY A 17 -0.66 -16.29 -19.68
CA GLY A 17 0.30 -15.19 -19.58
C GLY A 17 1.46 -15.49 -18.64
N GLN A 18 2.24 -14.46 -18.30
CA GLN A 18 3.43 -14.54 -17.46
C GLN A 18 3.44 -13.43 -16.41
N VAL A 19 3.98 -13.73 -15.26
CA VAL A 19 4.25 -12.75 -14.19
C VAL A 19 5.76 -12.61 -14.07
N ILE A 20 6.31 -11.53 -14.57
CA ILE A 20 7.74 -11.26 -14.53
C ILE A 20 8.03 -10.20 -13.47
N ILE A 21 8.90 -10.52 -12.51
CA ILE A 21 9.31 -9.65 -11.43
C ILE A 21 10.85 -9.66 -11.36
N ASP A 22 11.49 -8.51 -11.49
CA ASP A 22 12.95 -8.40 -11.60
C ASP A 22 13.53 -9.34 -12.67
N GLY A 23 12.85 -9.50 -13.82
CA GLY A 23 13.25 -10.41 -14.91
C GLY A 23 13.03 -11.90 -14.62
N ILE A 24 12.44 -12.27 -13.49
CA ILE A 24 12.18 -13.66 -13.10
C ILE A 24 10.70 -13.98 -13.32
N ASP A 25 10.41 -15.07 -14.05
CA ASP A 25 9.03 -15.57 -14.19
C ASP A 25 8.58 -16.22 -12.86
N ALA A 26 7.60 -15.56 -12.23
CA ALA A 26 7.04 -16.00 -10.94
C ALA A 26 6.11 -17.23 -11.06
N GLY A 27 5.68 -17.61 -12.27
CA GLY A 27 4.73 -18.70 -12.50
C GLY A 27 5.32 -20.10 -12.28
N HIS A 28 6.63 -20.25 -12.42
CA HIS A 28 7.33 -21.56 -12.41
C HIS A 28 8.44 -21.67 -11.36
N LEU A 29 8.31 -20.96 -10.24
CA LEU A 29 9.32 -20.94 -9.20
C LEU A 29 9.25 -22.18 -8.29
N SER A 30 10.43 -22.67 -7.84
CA SER A 30 10.52 -23.59 -6.71
C SER A 30 9.95 -22.96 -5.44
N ARG A 31 9.62 -23.78 -4.43
CA ARG A 31 9.10 -23.28 -3.14
C ARG A 31 10.07 -22.27 -2.48
N GLU A 32 11.37 -22.52 -2.57
CA GLU A 32 12.38 -21.63 -2.00
C GLU A 32 12.44 -20.31 -2.78
N ALA A 33 12.44 -20.36 -4.12
CA ALA A 33 12.43 -19.16 -4.96
C ALA A 33 11.14 -18.33 -4.74
N GLN A 34 9.96 -18.97 -4.57
CA GLN A 34 8.73 -18.30 -4.20
C GLN A 34 8.85 -17.63 -2.83
N ARG A 35 9.48 -18.29 -1.85
CA ARG A 35 9.71 -17.70 -0.52
C ARG A 35 10.58 -16.46 -0.62
N GLN A 36 11.66 -16.49 -1.41
CA GLN A 36 12.54 -15.34 -1.64
C GLN A 36 11.79 -14.22 -2.38
N LEU A 37 10.94 -14.53 -3.34
CA LEU A 37 10.10 -13.55 -4.03
C LEU A 37 9.13 -12.87 -3.06
N ARG A 38 8.47 -13.63 -2.17
CA ARG A 38 7.58 -13.09 -1.14
C ARG A 38 8.30 -12.17 -0.14
N ARG A 39 9.60 -12.35 0.09
CA ARG A 39 10.39 -11.41 0.87
C ARG A 39 10.54 -10.06 0.15
N LYS A 40 10.74 -10.08 -1.17
CA LYS A 40 10.89 -8.87 -1.99
C LYS A 40 9.58 -8.13 -2.23
N ILE A 41 8.44 -8.84 -2.19
CA ILE A 41 7.12 -8.27 -2.43
C ILE A 41 6.28 -8.46 -1.19
N GLN A 42 5.88 -7.35 -0.58
CA GLN A 42 5.04 -7.37 0.61
C GLN A 42 3.68 -6.75 0.33
N PHE A 43 2.70 -7.11 1.15
CA PHE A 43 1.30 -6.75 0.94
C PHE A 43 0.70 -6.02 2.14
N VAL A 44 -0.01 -4.94 1.87
CA VAL A 44 -0.82 -4.22 2.86
C VAL A 44 -2.29 -4.35 2.46
N TYR A 45 -3.07 -5.01 3.32
CA TYR A 45 -4.48 -5.30 3.07
C TYR A 45 -5.38 -4.10 3.26
N GLN A 46 -6.52 -4.11 2.57
CA GLN A 46 -7.59 -3.12 2.67
C GLN A 46 -8.06 -2.88 4.12
N ASN A 47 -8.22 -3.94 4.88
CA ASN A 47 -8.65 -3.87 6.28
C ASN A 47 -7.50 -4.30 7.21
N PRO A 48 -6.75 -3.34 7.78
CA PRO A 48 -5.67 -3.66 8.69
C PRO A 48 -6.16 -4.38 9.95
N PHE A 49 -7.39 -4.12 10.40
CA PHE A 49 -7.96 -4.79 11.58
C PHE A 49 -8.10 -6.30 11.38
N ALA A 50 -8.54 -6.73 10.19
CA ALA A 50 -8.67 -8.16 9.88
C ALA A 50 -7.31 -8.85 9.67
N SER A 51 -6.25 -8.09 9.36
CA SER A 51 -4.92 -8.62 9.08
C SER A 51 -3.97 -8.65 10.29
N LEU A 52 -4.34 -8.02 11.40
CA LEU A 52 -3.56 -7.98 12.64
C LEU A 52 -4.24 -8.85 13.72
N ASP A 53 -3.51 -9.82 14.30
CA ASP A 53 -4.07 -10.62 15.41
C ASP A 53 -4.34 -9.70 16.61
N PRO A 54 -5.60 -9.53 17.04
CA PRO A 54 -5.97 -8.60 18.09
C PRO A 54 -5.48 -9.00 19.48
N ARG A 55 -4.89 -10.20 19.63
CA ARG A 55 -4.35 -10.74 20.90
C ARG A 55 -2.85 -10.54 21.04
N GLN A 56 -2.17 -10.21 19.92
CA GLN A 56 -0.72 -10.00 19.92
C GLN A 56 -0.38 -8.53 20.19
N THR A 57 0.80 -8.30 20.78
CA THR A 57 1.36 -6.94 20.86
C THR A 57 1.80 -6.45 19.50
N LEU A 58 1.83 -5.13 19.30
CA LEU A 58 2.31 -4.55 18.04
C LEU A 58 3.75 -4.94 17.76
N PHE A 59 4.58 -5.05 18.79
CA PHE A 59 5.94 -5.56 18.68
C PHE A 59 5.95 -6.96 18.04
N ALA A 60 5.15 -7.89 18.57
CA ALA A 60 5.10 -9.27 18.09
C ALA A 60 4.59 -9.35 16.63
N ILE A 61 3.59 -8.54 16.28
CA ILE A 61 3.03 -8.45 14.93
C ILE A 61 4.09 -7.97 13.92
N ILE A 62 4.84 -6.91 14.28
CA ILE A 62 5.87 -6.35 13.39
C ILE A 62 7.09 -7.28 13.31
N GLU A 63 7.43 -7.99 14.39
CA GLU A 63 8.56 -8.93 14.45
C GLU A 63 8.30 -10.23 13.67
N GLU A 64 7.05 -10.64 13.51
CA GLU A 64 6.66 -11.94 12.96
C GLU A 64 7.33 -12.27 11.62
N PRO A 65 7.40 -11.38 10.62
CA PRO A 65 8.08 -11.68 9.35
C PRO A 65 9.56 -11.99 9.54
N LEU A 66 10.25 -11.31 10.47
CA LEU A 66 11.67 -11.60 10.74
C LEU A 66 11.86 -13.02 11.27
N LYS A 67 11.00 -13.49 12.18
CA LYS A 67 11.04 -14.87 12.70
C LYS A 67 10.84 -15.91 11.61
N ASN A 68 9.99 -15.59 10.63
CA ASN A 68 9.65 -16.51 9.55
C ASN A 68 10.71 -16.56 8.43
N PHE A 69 11.41 -15.46 8.17
CA PHE A 69 12.31 -15.33 7.03
C PHE A 69 13.79 -15.30 7.40
N GLU A 70 14.15 -14.89 8.62
CA GLU A 70 15.53 -14.64 9.02
C GLU A 70 15.90 -15.32 10.33
N ARG A 71 17.17 -15.69 10.48
CA ARG A 71 17.73 -16.25 11.72
C ARG A 71 18.50 -15.15 12.46
N LEU A 72 17.78 -14.29 13.17
CA LEU A 72 18.36 -13.15 13.89
C LEU A 72 18.29 -13.37 15.40
N SER A 73 19.22 -12.75 16.15
CA SER A 73 19.15 -12.67 17.60
C SER A 73 17.93 -11.85 18.06
N ALA A 74 17.45 -12.07 19.27
CA ALA A 74 16.34 -11.28 19.83
C ALA A 74 16.68 -9.78 19.91
N ALA A 75 17.93 -9.44 20.23
CA ALA A 75 18.39 -8.06 20.27
C ALA A 75 18.34 -7.39 18.89
N THR A 76 18.80 -8.08 17.84
CA THR A 76 18.76 -7.57 16.46
C THR A 76 17.32 -7.40 15.97
N ARG A 77 16.42 -8.36 16.26
CA ARG A 77 15.01 -8.22 15.90
C ARG A 77 14.36 -7.02 16.59
N ARG A 78 14.63 -6.82 17.89
CA ARG A 78 14.16 -5.66 18.65
C ARG A 78 14.59 -4.36 17.99
N GLN A 79 15.87 -4.21 17.70
CA GLN A 79 16.41 -3.02 17.06
C GLN A 79 15.73 -2.74 15.70
N ARG A 80 15.49 -3.77 14.87
CA ARG A 80 14.80 -3.62 13.59
C ARG A 80 13.34 -3.22 13.75
N VAL A 81 12.63 -3.80 14.72
CA VAL A 81 11.24 -3.42 15.01
C VAL A 81 11.15 -1.97 15.46
N GLU A 82 12.02 -1.52 16.38
CA GLU A 82 12.06 -0.13 16.85
C GLU A 82 12.39 0.83 15.69
N SER A 83 13.35 0.47 14.84
CA SER A 83 13.73 1.27 13.67
C SER A 83 12.57 1.41 12.67
N VAL A 84 11.89 0.32 12.31
CA VAL A 84 10.78 0.41 11.36
C VAL A 84 9.56 1.11 11.95
N ALA A 85 9.30 0.96 13.25
CA ALA A 85 8.24 1.67 13.96
C ALA A 85 8.46 3.19 13.91
N ALA A 86 9.69 3.64 14.14
CA ALA A 86 10.06 5.05 14.01
C ALA A 86 9.85 5.57 12.58
N ARG A 87 10.20 4.80 11.54
CA ARG A 87 10.00 5.18 10.13
C ARG A 87 8.53 5.40 9.76
N VAL A 88 7.61 4.68 10.39
CA VAL A 88 6.16 4.86 10.18
C VAL A 88 5.51 5.78 11.22
N ALA A 89 6.32 6.51 11.99
CA ALA A 89 5.88 7.42 13.05
C ALA A 89 4.93 6.75 14.07
N LEU A 90 5.28 5.55 14.53
CA LEU A 90 4.70 4.89 15.68
C LEU A 90 5.54 5.17 16.92
N ALA A 91 4.93 5.71 17.96
CA ALA A 91 5.59 5.96 19.23
C ALA A 91 6.04 4.63 19.89
N PRO A 92 7.25 4.56 20.49
CA PRO A 92 7.79 3.34 21.06
C PRO A 92 6.88 2.69 22.12
N GLU A 93 6.15 3.49 22.88
CA GLU A 93 5.23 3.06 23.94
C GLU A 93 4.06 2.24 23.40
N LEU A 94 3.71 2.44 22.12
CA LEU A 94 2.64 1.69 21.47
C LEU A 94 3.05 0.25 21.19
N LEU A 95 4.34 -0.08 21.07
CA LEU A 95 4.80 -1.42 20.72
C LEU A 95 4.36 -2.52 21.72
N SER A 96 4.10 -2.16 22.96
CA SER A 96 3.57 -3.08 23.99
C SER A 96 2.05 -3.25 23.95
N ARG A 97 1.33 -2.39 23.22
CA ARG A 97 -0.13 -2.43 23.10
C ARG A 97 -0.61 -3.47 22.09
N THR A 98 -1.92 -3.70 22.07
CA THR A 98 -2.61 -4.55 21.10
C THR A 98 -3.31 -3.70 20.02
N PRO A 99 -3.67 -4.26 18.85
CA PRO A 99 -4.37 -3.53 17.78
C PRO A 99 -5.71 -2.93 18.21
N ARG A 100 -6.37 -3.50 19.24
CA ARG A 100 -7.67 -3.01 19.75
C ARG A 100 -7.56 -1.61 20.38
N GLU A 101 -6.40 -1.28 20.90
CA GLU A 101 -6.13 -0.02 21.61
C GLU A 101 -5.72 1.13 20.67
N LEU A 102 -5.69 0.88 19.35
CA LEU A 102 -5.21 1.83 18.36
C LEU A 102 -6.33 2.50 17.56
N SER A 103 -6.06 3.70 17.06
CA SER A 103 -6.86 4.35 16.01
C SER A 103 -6.69 3.63 14.66
N GLY A 104 -7.59 3.89 13.69
CA GLY A 104 -7.49 3.33 12.34
C GLY A 104 -6.16 3.66 11.66
N GLY A 105 -5.71 4.90 11.73
CA GLY A 105 -4.44 5.34 11.16
C GLY A 105 -3.22 4.70 11.83
N GLN A 106 -3.25 4.50 13.16
CA GLN A 106 -2.20 3.78 13.87
C GLN A 106 -2.13 2.30 13.45
N ARG A 107 -3.28 1.63 13.32
CA ARG A 107 -3.33 0.24 12.79
C ARG A 107 -2.75 0.16 11.38
N GLN A 108 -3.06 1.13 10.53
CA GLN A 108 -2.50 1.18 9.17
C GLN A 108 -0.98 1.33 9.19
N ARG A 109 -0.43 2.19 10.07
CA ARG A 109 1.02 2.32 10.27
C ARG A 109 1.65 1.01 10.73
N VAL A 110 1.01 0.24 11.61
CA VAL A 110 1.47 -1.10 12.03
C VAL A 110 1.48 -2.07 10.85
N ALA A 111 0.44 -2.10 10.02
CA ALA A 111 0.38 -2.95 8.83
C ALA A 111 1.49 -2.61 7.83
N ILE A 112 1.76 -1.30 7.62
CA ILE A 112 2.87 -0.83 6.79
C ILE A 112 4.22 -1.23 7.42
N ALA A 113 4.43 -1.02 8.72
CA ALA A 113 5.66 -1.41 9.42
C ALA A 113 5.94 -2.91 9.30
N ARG A 114 4.91 -3.76 9.48
CA ARG A 114 5.01 -5.21 9.30
C ARG A 114 5.45 -5.60 7.89
N ALA A 115 4.93 -4.90 6.88
CA ALA A 115 5.32 -5.14 5.50
C ALA A 115 6.76 -4.65 5.20
N LEU A 116 7.19 -3.54 5.80
CA LEU A 116 8.50 -2.95 5.57
C LEU A 116 9.65 -3.64 6.31
N ILE A 117 9.37 -4.43 7.36
CA ILE A 117 10.40 -5.01 8.23
C ILE A 117 11.38 -5.94 7.49
N LEU A 118 10.96 -6.52 6.36
CA LEU A 118 11.77 -7.37 5.48
C LEU A 118 12.53 -6.58 4.41
N GLU A 119 12.41 -5.25 4.40
CA GLU A 119 13.02 -4.37 3.41
C GLU A 119 12.67 -4.79 1.97
N PRO A 120 11.36 -4.83 1.64
CA PRO A 120 10.91 -5.27 0.32
C PRO A 120 11.32 -4.27 -0.77
N ALA A 121 11.40 -4.73 -2.01
CA ALA A 121 11.54 -3.85 -3.17
C ALA A 121 10.18 -3.32 -3.64
N ILE A 122 9.12 -4.12 -3.48
CA ILE A 122 7.77 -3.82 -3.96
C ILE A 122 6.77 -3.94 -2.80
N LEU A 123 5.92 -2.92 -2.66
CA LEU A 123 4.81 -2.92 -1.72
C LEU A 123 3.49 -2.87 -2.50
N VAL A 124 2.68 -3.92 -2.36
CA VAL A 124 1.32 -3.98 -2.93
C VAL A 124 0.35 -3.44 -1.90
N LEU A 125 -0.38 -2.40 -2.25
CA LEU A 125 -1.31 -1.66 -1.40
C LEU A 125 -2.73 -1.85 -1.97
N ASP A 126 -3.50 -2.79 -1.41
CA ASP A 126 -4.87 -3.05 -1.87
C ASP A 126 -5.87 -2.26 -1.02
N GLU A 127 -6.40 -1.17 -1.60
CA GLU A 127 -7.32 -0.24 -0.94
C GLU A 127 -6.86 0.22 0.45
N ALA A 128 -5.56 0.33 0.65
CA ALA A 128 -4.91 0.52 1.94
C ALA A 128 -5.31 1.81 2.69
N THR A 129 -6.04 2.72 2.07
CA THR A 129 -6.49 3.97 2.68
C THR A 129 -8.01 4.17 2.64
N SER A 130 -8.77 3.28 2.00
CA SER A 130 -10.22 3.47 1.74
C SER A 130 -11.09 3.48 3.00
N ALA A 131 -10.65 2.83 4.08
CA ALA A 131 -11.38 2.76 5.35
C ALA A 131 -11.02 3.88 6.34
N LEU A 132 -10.20 4.84 5.94
CA LEU A 132 -9.73 5.95 6.78
C LEU A 132 -10.48 7.24 6.45
N ASP A 133 -10.63 8.11 7.44
CA ASP A 133 -11.10 9.48 7.20
C ASP A 133 -10.10 10.27 6.33
N VAL A 134 -10.57 11.33 5.68
CA VAL A 134 -9.82 12.10 4.69
C VAL A 134 -8.49 12.65 5.26
N THR A 135 -8.49 13.08 6.51
CA THR A 135 -7.31 13.64 7.16
C THR A 135 -6.26 12.56 7.41
N VAL A 136 -6.67 11.43 7.96
CA VAL A 136 -5.77 10.28 8.21
C VAL A 136 -5.29 9.67 6.89
N GLN A 137 -6.16 9.57 5.88
CA GLN A 137 -5.79 9.14 4.53
C GLN A 137 -4.66 10.01 3.96
N ALA A 138 -4.79 11.34 4.07
CA ALA A 138 -3.76 12.28 3.60
C ALA A 138 -2.42 12.07 4.33
N GLN A 139 -2.45 11.80 5.64
CA GLN A 139 -1.25 11.50 6.43
C GLN A 139 -0.59 10.19 6.02
N ILE A 140 -1.36 9.13 5.75
CA ILE A 140 -0.81 7.84 5.30
C ILE A 140 -0.23 7.97 3.88
N LEU A 141 -0.87 8.72 2.98
CA LEU A 141 -0.32 8.96 1.64
C LEU A 141 1.00 9.74 1.70
N ALA A 142 1.08 10.77 2.54
CA ALA A 142 2.33 11.51 2.76
C ALA A 142 3.45 10.61 3.33
N LEU A 143 3.11 9.74 4.28
CA LEU A 143 4.04 8.74 4.82
C LEU A 143 4.54 7.80 3.72
N LEU A 144 3.65 7.28 2.87
CA LEU A 144 4.03 6.38 1.77
C LEU A 144 4.96 7.07 0.77
N GLN A 145 4.68 8.33 0.39
CA GLN A 145 5.57 9.12 -0.48
C GLN A 145 6.96 9.31 0.14
N GLN A 146 7.03 9.63 1.44
CA GLN A 146 8.29 9.76 2.16
C GLN A 146 9.07 8.44 2.18
N LEU A 147 8.40 7.32 2.48
CA LEU A 147 9.02 5.99 2.48
C LEU A 147 9.52 5.58 1.09
N GLN A 148 8.77 5.90 0.03
CA GLN A 148 9.19 5.65 -1.35
C GLN A 148 10.51 6.37 -1.68
N GLN A 149 10.60 7.64 -1.33
CA GLN A 149 11.81 8.45 -1.57
C GLN A 149 13.00 7.98 -0.74
N GLN A 150 12.79 7.63 0.53
CA GLN A 150 13.86 7.23 1.44
C GLN A 150 14.39 5.82 1.17
N LEU A 151 13.53 4.90 0.75
CA LEU A 151 13.83 3.47 0.64
C LEU A 151 13.90 2.97 -0.82
N GLY A 152 13.59 3.82 -1.80
CA GLY A 152 13.56 3.42 -3.21
C GLY A 152 12.49 2.37 -3.53
N LEU A 153 11.36 2.38 -2.81
CA LEU A 153 10.29 1.40 -2.96
C LEU A 153 9.50 1.62 -4.26
N SER A 154 9.11 0.51 -4.89
CA SER A 154 8.07 0.52 -5.92
C SER A 154 6.72 0.18 -5.30
N TYR A 155 5.67 0.93 -5.67
CA TYR A 155 4.31 0.66 -5.21
C TYR A 155 3.43 0.13 -6.33
N LEU A 156 2.69 -0.93 -6.04
CA LEU A 156 1.50 -1.30 -6.79
C LEU A 156 0.28 -0.88 -5.96
N PHE A 157 -0.31 0.24 -6.31
CA PHE A 157 -1.45 0.81 -5.59
C PHE A 157 -2.76 0.39 -6.26
N ILE A 158 -3.59 -0.37 -5.57
CA ILE A 158 -4.91 -0.80 -6.05
C ILE A 158 -5.95 0.05 -5.31
N THR A 159 -6.73 0.82 -6.04
CA THR A 159 -7.75 1.69 -5.45
C THR A 159 -8.91 1.94 -6.43
N HIS A 160 -10.00 2.44 -5.93
CA HIS A 160 -11.09 3.05 -6.70
C HIS A 160 -11.11 4.58 -6.53
N ASP A 161 -10.25 5.13 -5.68
CA ASP A 161 -10.15 6.57 -5.44
C ASP A 161 -9.14 7.21 -6.39
N LEU A 162 -9.65 7.88 -7.42
CA LEU A 162 -8.85 8.57 -8.43
C LEU A 162 -8.11 9.80 -7.90
N ALA A 163 -8.60 10.43 -6.82
CA ALA A 163 -7.89 11.54 -6.19
C ALA A 163 -6.59 11.05 -5.56
N THR A 164 -6.63 9.88 -4.92
CA THR A 164 -5.42 9.18 -4.43
C THR A 164 -4.47 8.83 -5.57
N VAL A 165 -4.98 8.27 -6.68
CA VAL A 165 -4.15 7.93 -7.87
C VAL A 165 -3.39 9.15 -8.37
N ARG A 166 -4.08 10.26 -8.58
CA ARG A 166 -3.47 11.51 -9.07
C ARG A 166 -2.37 12.05 -8.16
N ARG A 167 -2.44 11.73 -6.87
CA ARG A 167 -1.49 12.23 -5.86
C ARG A 167 -0.23 11.39 -5.74
N ILE A 168 -0.30 10.06 -5.94
CA ILE A 168 0.80 9.15 -5.59
C ILE A 168 1.36 8.36 -6.78
N ALA A 169 0.60 8.19 -7.87
CA ALA A 169 1.00 7.31 -8.97
C ALA A 169 1.79 8.05 -10.05
N ASP A 170 2.78 7.38 -10.63
CA ASP A 170 3.50 7.81 -11.84
C ASP A 170 2.75 7.33 -13.09
N SER A 171 2.22 6.11 -13.05
CA SER A 171 1.43 5.49 -14.12
C SER A 171 0.16 4.86 -13.58
N VAL A 172 -0.85 4.74 -14.43
CA VAL A 172 -2.14 4.16 -14.05
C VAL A 172 -2.64 3.19 -15.09
N THR A 173 -3.24 2.09 -14.62
CA THR A 173 -3.96 1.11 -15.44
C THR A 173 -5.41 1.07 -15.02
N VAL A 174 -6.31 1.45 -15.91
CA VAL A 174 -7.76 1.41 -15.69
C VAL A 174 -8.29 0.03 -16.06
N LEU A 175 -8.98 -0.61 -15.11
CA LEU A 175 -9.60 -1.93 -15.27
C LEU A 175 -11.11 -1.83 -15.20
N ARG A 176 -11.81 -2.44 -16.18
CA ARG A 176 -13.27 -2.61 -16.19
C ARG A 176 -13.61 -4.07 -16.50
N ALA A 177 -14.40 -4.71 -15.65
CA ALA A 177 -14.80 -6.12 -15.80
C ALA A 177 -13.62 -7.08 -16.08
N GLY A 178 -12.48 -6.87 -15.42
CA GLY A 178 -11.28 -7.69 -15.58
C GLY A 178 -10.39 -7.36 -16.78
N GLN A 179 -10.83 -6.46 -17.67
CA GLN A 179 -10.07 -6.05 -18.85
C GLN A 179 -9.36 -4.72 -18.63
N VAL A 180 -8.17 -4.57 -19.22
CA VAL A 180 -7.46 -3.29 -19.28
C VAL A 180 -8.17 -2.40 -20.31
N VAL A 181 -8.70 -1.27 -19.83
CA VAL A 181 -9.38 -0.29 -20.67
C VAL A 181 -8.40 0.76 -21.17
N GLU A 182 -7.53 1.24 -20.28
CA GLU A 182 -6.57 2.28 -20.60
C GLU A 182 -5.35 2.16 -19.67
N HIS A 183 -4.16 2.50 -20.19
CA HIS A 183 -2.91 2.52 -19.43
C HIS A 183 -2.04 3.68 -19.90
N GLY A 184 -1.35 4.32 -18.97
CA GLY A 184 -0.41 5.39 -19.32
C GLY A 184 0.10 6.20 -18.12
N ASP A 185 0.87 7.22 -18.43
CA ASP A 185 1.30 8.24 -17.46
C ASP A 185 0.09 8.91 -16.82
N VAL A 186 0.16 9.14 -15.50
CA VAL A 186 -0.98 9.64 -14.72
C VAL A 186 -1.42 11.03 -15.19
N ASN A 187 -0.49 11.95 -15.45
CA ASN A 187 -0.84 13.31 -15.84
C ASN A 187 -1.50 13.34 -17.22
N ARG A 188 -0.95 12.56 -18.17
CA ARG A 188 -1.52 12.43 -19.51
C ARG A 188 -2.92 11.83 -19.47
N LEU A 189 -3.13 10.76 -18.69
CA LEU A 189 -4.43 10.10 -18.61
C LEU A 189 -5.48 11.01 -17.98
N PHE A 190 -5.12 11.80 -16.97
CA PHE A 190 -6.04 12.76 -16.36
C PHE A 190 -6.33 13.99 -17.24
N ALA A 191 -5.35 14.44 -18.04
CA ALA A 191 -5.52 15.59 -18.92
C ALA A 191 -6.28 15.27 -20.21
N ALA A 192 -6.05 14.07 -20.79
CA ALA A 192 -6.59 13.68 -22.09
C ALA A 192 -6.93 12.18 -22.15
N PRO A 193 -7.92 11.72 -21.35
CA PRO A 193 -8.34 10.30 -21.34
C PRO A 193 -8.92 9.90 -22.68
N GLN A 194 -8.41 8.80 -23.25
CA GLN A 194 -8.78 8.33 -24.58
C GLN A 194 -10.08 7.50 -24.55
N GLN A 195 -10.34 6.78 -23.45
CA GLN A 195 -11.46 5.88 -23.33
C GLN A 195 -12.67 6.55 -22.66
N ALA A 196 -13.88 6.28 -23.15
CA ALA A 196 -15.11 6.83 -22.60
C ALA A 196 -15.26 6.52 -21.10
N TYR A 197 -14.98 5.27 -20.71
CA TYR A 197 -15.06 4.84 -19.32
C TYR A 197 -14.08 5.60 -18.41
N THR A 198 -12.87 5.87 -18.87
CA THR A 198 -11.88 6.65 -18.11
C THR A 198 -12.37 8.09 -17.92
N ARG A 199 -12.98 8.69 -18.98
CA ARG A 199 -13.58 10.03 -18.89
C ARG A 199 -14.71 10.08 -17.85
N GLU A 200 -15.59 9.09 -17.84
CA GLU A 200 -16.66 8.97 -16.86
C GLU A 200 -16.13 8.89 -15.42
N LEU A 201 -15.11 8.06 -15.21
CA LEU A 201 -14.47 7.93 -13.90
C LEU A 201 -13.84 9.24 -13.41
N ILE A 202 -13.13 9.96 -14.29
CA ILE A 202 -12.50 11.24 -13.96
C ILE A 202 -13.55 12.32 -13.70
N ALA A 203 -14.62 12.37 -14.48
CA ALA A 203 -15.71 13.31 -14.30
C ALA A 203 -16.48 13.09 -12.99
N ALA A 204 -16.48 11.88 -12.47
CA ALA A 204 -17.11 11.53 -11.19
C ALA A 204 -16.26 11.93 -9.96
N ILE A 205 -15.04 12.44 -10.13
CA ILE A 205 -14.23 12.95 -9.01
C ILE A 205 -14.91 14.18 -8.44
N PRO A 206 -15.23 14.22 -7.12
CA PRO A 206 -15.78 15.40 -6.50
C PRO A 206 -14.84 16.59 -6.68
N GLN A 207 -15.28 17.59 -7.44
CA GLN A 207 -14.58 18.87 -7.48
C GLN A 207 -14.89 19.58 -6.17
N VAL A 208 -13.90 19.73 -5.29
CA VAL A 208 -14.00 20.65 -4.17
C VAL A 208 -14.13 22.03 -4.79
N SER A 209 -15.40 22.50 -4.88
CA SER A 209 -15.71 23.77 -5.49
C SER A 209 -14.89 24.85 -4.78
N SER A 210 -14.16 25.65 -5.54
CA SER A 210 -13.46 26.88 -5.13
C SER A 210 -14.38 27.96 -4.56
N ARG A 211 -15.66 27.65 -4.30
CA ARG A 211 -16.65 28.55 -3.71
C ARG A 211 -16.35 28.98 -2.28
N LEU A 212 -15.46 28.26 -1.55
CA LEU A 212 -15.05 28.69 -0.20
C LEU A 212 -13.94 29.74 -0.19
N ALA A 213 -13.23 29.93 -1.28
CA ALA A 213 -12.22 30.98 -1.40
C ALA A 213 -12.81 32.37 -1.74
N GLN A 214 -13.99 32.42 -2.31
CA GLN A 214 -14.66 33.71 -2.68
C GLN A 214 -15.49 34.33 -1.54
N ALA A 215 -15.87 33.55 -0.54
CA ALA A 215 -16.68 34.07 0.58
C ALA A 215 -15.85 34.86 1.62
N HIS A 216 -14.52 34.87 1.53
CA HIS A 216 -13.64 35.63 2.43
C HIS A 216 -13.16 36.96 1.85
N THR A 217 -13.47 37.27 0.59
CA THR A 217 -13.08 38.53 -0.06
C THR A 217 -14.24 39.57 -0.14
N GLU A 218 -15.46 39.20 0.23
CA GLU A 218 -16.59 40.13 0.21
C GLU A 218 -16.93 40.71 1.60
N ASN A 219 -16.17 40.39 2.65
CA ASN A 219 -16.35 40.96 4.01
C ASN A 219 -15.05 41.60 4.56
N ALA A 220 -14.29 42.26 3.73
CA ALA A 220 -13.16 43.11 4.16
C ALA A 220 -13.33 44.53 3.67
#